data_5474bad548df3738b7cd6ad4cee44278
#
_entry.id   5474bad548df3738b7cd6ad4cee44278
#
_cell.length_a   1.000
_cell.length_b   1.000
_cell.length_c   1.000
_cell.angle_alpha   90.00
_cell.angle_beta   90.00
_cell.angle_gamma   90.00
#
_symmetry.space_group_name_H-M   'P 1'
#
loop_
_entity.id
_entity.type
_entity.pdbx_description
1 polymer ?
#
loop_
_entity_poly.entity_id
_entity_poly.type
_entity_poly.pdbx_seq_one_letter_code
_entity_poly.pdbx_strand_id
1 'polypeptide(L)'
;YSDKECDDSKKKELRIVEDEDTAGGILSYEELAAMENENASVRNNMLPDTDQLAFVDEAEKNGELAELEEQQNVKMPQVDMSFDNLVKNYYQGDKTTYIGADELCEEVLLGRDMSIEKSGNGPDILIYHTHSQEGYSDSLDTSETETVAGVGDRLESLLSEKYGYNVLHHKGQYDVNDRDHAYSNSLPEITEIIEKNPSIKVVIDLHRDGVAETTRLAATIDGKPMAQIMFFNGLCRTAARGPINSLPNEYLGDNLAFSFQLQLMANEYYPGLARRIYLKGYRYNMHLCPKSLLVEV
;
A
#
# COMPACT_ATOMS: atom_id res chain seq x y z
N TYR A 1 16.08 -2.50 30.76
CA TYR A 1 15.63 -2.77 29.38
C TYR A 1 15.60 -4.28 29.25
N SER A 2 14.41 -4.89 29.22
CA SER A 2 14.26 -6.33 29.05
C SER A 2 13.97 -6.59 27.57
N ASP A 3 14.89 -7.24 26.90
CA ASP A 3 14.71 -7.85 25.58
C ASP A 3 13.54 -8.85 25.68
N LYS A 4 12.35 -8.43 25.28
CA LYS A 4 11.27 -9.35 24.97
C LYS A 4 11.39 -9.68 23.49
N GLU A 5 12.21 -10.67 23.20
CA GLU A 5 12.18 -11.37 21.94
C GLU A 5 10.76 -11.89 21.67
N CYS A 6 10.26 -11.67 20.46
CA CYS A 6 9.05 -12.36 20.01
C CYS A 6 9.28 -13.87 20.19
N ASP A 7 8.47 -14.53 21.00
CA ASP A 7 8.64 -15.91 21.45
C ASP A 7 8.80 -16.85 20.26
N ASP A 8 10.01 -17.38 20.10
CA ASP A 8 10.43 -18.29 19.02
C ASP A 8 9.76 -19.68 19.09
N SER A 9 8.98 -19.95 20.14
CA SER A 9 8.46 -21.29 20.45
C SER A 9 7.22 -21.72 19.66
N LYS A 10 6.60 -20.81 18.86
CA LYS A 10 5.41 -21.10 18.05
C LYS A 10 5.45 -20.37 16.72
N LYS A 11 6.25 -20.85 15.78
CA LYS A 11 6.16 -20.38 14.38
C LYS A 11 4.81 -20.74 13.78
N LYS A 12 3.83 -19.84 13.92
CA LYS A 12 2.61 -19.88 13.15
C LYS A 12 2.86 -19.08 11.87
N GLU A 13 2.62 -19.69 10.73
CA GLU A 13 2.73 -19.05 9.41
C GLU A 13 1.35 -19.04 8.75
N LEU A 14 1.03 -17.94 8.09
CA LEU A 14 -0.11 -17.90 7.17
C LEU A 14 0.31 -18.60 5.87
N ARG A 15 0.08 -19.92 5.81
CA ARG A 15 0.30 -20.73 4.60
C ARG A 15 -1.04 -21.21 4.08
N ILE A 16 -1.34 -20.88 2.86
CA ILE A 16 -2.39 -21.54 2.10
C ILE A 16 -1.65 -22.46 1.12
N VAL A 17 -1.59 -23.75 1.48
CA VAL A 17 -0.92 -24.78 0.66
C VAL A 17 -1.93 -25.30 -0.35
N GLU A 18 -1.58 -25.24 -1.64
CA GLU A 18 -1.91 -26.29 -2.59
C GLU A 18 -1.08 -26.17 -3.87
N ASP A 19 -0.57 -27.36 -4.22
CA ASP A 19 -0.02 -27.91 -5.45
C ASP A 19 1.47 -27.81 -5.72
N GLU A 20 2.03 -29.05 -5.70
CA GLU A 20 3.34 -29.45 -6.16
C GLU A 20 3.47 -29.30 -7.67
N ASP A 21 4.63 -28.90 -8.06
CA ASP A 21 5.40 -29.11 -9.31
C ASP A 21 5.84 -27.81 -9.97
N THR A 22 7.09 -27.43 -9.69
CA THR A 22 8.02 -27.08 -10.74
C THR A 22 9.46 -27.06 -10.23
N ALA A 23 10.34 -27.73 -10.96
CA ALA A 23 11.76 -27.87 -10.72
C ALA A 23 12.48 -26.51 -10.57
N GLY A 24 13.29 -26.39 -9.51
CA GLY A 24 13.97 -25.15 -9.13
C GLY A 24 15.05 -24.67 -10.09
N GLY A 25 14.69 -23.81 -11.02
CA GLY A 25 15.63 -22.89 -11.68
C GLY A 25 15.70 -21.56 -10.90
N ILE A 26 16.88 -20.94 -10.87
CA ILE A 26 17.02 -19.56 -10.39
C ILE A 26 16.41 -18.67 -11.48
N LEU A 27 15.33 -17.96 -11.16
CA LEU A 27 14.72 -17.00 -12.09
C LEU A 27 15.65 -15.80 -12.29
N SER A 28 15.74 -15.32 -13.53
CA SER A 28 16.43 -14.06 -13.82
C SER A 28 15.67 -12.87 -13.19
N TYR A 29 16.36 -11.73 -13.07
CA TYR A 29 15.73 -10.49 -12.58
C TYR A 29 14.54 -10.08 -13.47
N GLU A 30 14.65 -10.27 -14.79
CA GLU A 30 13.59 -9.95 -15.76
C GLU A 30 12.37 -10.86 -15.56
N GLU A 31 12.57 -12.16 -15.36
CA GLU A 31 11.49 -13.10 -15.07
C GLU A 31 10.80 -12.78 -13.74
N LEU A 32 11.57 -12.39 -12.72
CA LEU A 32 11.01 -11.98 -11.43
C LEU A 32 10.21 -10.67 -11.54
N ALA A 33 10.72 -9.70 -12.29
CA ALA A 33 10.02 -8.44 -12.53
C ALA A 33 8.71 -8.65 -13.32
N ALA A 34 8.74 -9.48 -14.36
CA ALA A 34 7.53 -9.86 -15.10
C ALA A 34 6.49 -10.54 -14.19
N MET A 35 6.93 -11.43 -13.29
CA MET A 35 6.05 -12.08 -12.31
C MET A 35 5.50 -11.11 -11.26
N GLU A 36 6.25 -10.08 -10.85
CA GLU A 36 5.74 -9.00 -9.99
C GLU A 36 4.58 -8.28 -10.67
N ASN A 37 4.75 -7.90 -11.94
CA ASN A 37 3.73 -7.22 -12.72
C ASN A 37 2.49 -8.10 -12.96
N GLU A 38 2.70 -9.37 -13.34
CA GLU A 38 1.60 -10.33 -13.52
C GLU A 38 0.80 -10.53 -12.22
N ASN A 39 1.48 -10.65 -11.08
CA ASN A 39 0.81 -10.76 -9.78
C ASN A 39 0.12 -9.47 -9.33
N ALA A 40 0.61 -8.30 -9.69
CA ALA A 40 -0.07 -7.03 -9.43
C ALA A 40 -1.40 -6.94 -10.18
N SER A 41 -1.49 -7.59 -11.37
CA SER A 41 -2.68 -7.60 -12.22
C SER A 41 -3.68 -8.72 -11.91
N VAL A 42 -3.37 -9.70 -11.05
CA VAL A 42 -4.29 -10.79 -10.69
C VAL A 42 -5.41 -10.27 -9.80
N ARG A 43 -6.59 -10.23 -10.37
CA ARG A 43 -7.85 -9.80 -9.78
C ARG A 43 -8.17 -10.57 -8.50
N ASN A 44 -8.51 -9.86 -7.44
CA ASN A 44 -9.11 -10.43 -6.24
C ASN A 44 -10.53 -10.93 -6.54
N ASN A 45 -10.69 -12.20 -6.80
CA ASN A 45 -12.00 -12.84 -7.04
C ASN A 45 -12.74 -13.23 -5.76
N MET A 46 -12.55 -12.53 -4.65
CA MET A 46 -13.23 -12.91 -3.41
C MET A 46 -13.71 -11.68 -2.63
N LEU A 47 -14.88 -11.16 -3.00
CA LEU A 47 -15.73 -10.43 -2.07
C LEU A 47 -17.20 -10.72 -2.36
N PRO A 48 -18.06 -10.88 -1.32
CA PRO A 48 -19.49 -11.11 -1.50
C PRO A 48 -20.21 -9.84 -1.96
N ASP A 49 -21.28 -10.04 -2.76
CA ASP A 49 -22.22 -9.02 -3.20
C ASP A 49 -22.68 -8.12 -2.04
N THR A 50 -22.46 -6.82 -2.21
CA THR A 50 -23.19 -5.81 -1.44
C THR A 50 -23.94 -4.88 -2.38
N ASP A 51 -25.18 -4.64 -2.03
CA ASP A 51 -26.23 -3.99 -2.79
C ASP A 51 -25.85 -2.64 -3.40
N GLN A 52 -26.48 -2.39 -4.55
CA GLN A 52 -26.42 -1.19 -5.37
C GLN A 52 -26.74 0.07 -4.57
N LEU A 53 -25.81 1.03 -4.57
CA LEU A 53 -26.08 2.40 -4.13
C LEU A 53 -26.27 3.31 -5.33
N ALA A 54 -27.42 3.99 -5.37
CA ALA A 54 -27.76 4.99 -6.39
C ALA A 54 -26.98 6.28 -6.13
N PHE A 55 -26.45 6.86 -7.21
CA PHE A 55 -25.81 8.17 -7.19
C PHE A 55 -26.83 9.29 -6.89
N VAL A 56 -26.45 10.21 -6.02
CA VAL A 56 -27.09 11.51 -5.87
C VAL A 56 -26.02 12.57 -6.06
N ASP A 57 -26.18 13.30 -7.15
CA ASP A 57 -25.41 14.48 -7.50
C ASP A 57 -25.93 15.64 -6.64
N GLU A 58 -25.10 16.12 -5.70
CA GLU A 58 -25.14 17.44 -5.08
C GLU A 58 -24.21 17.48 -3.85
N ALA A 59 -22.99 17.99 -4.00
CA ALA A 59 -22.25 18.43 -2.82
C ALA A 59 -21.14 19.45 -3.12
N GLU A 60 -21.50 20.60 -3.64
CA GLU A 60 -20.80 21.82 -3.26
C GLU A 60 -21.62 22.50 -2.17
N LYS A 61 -21.32 22.25 -0.91
CA LYS A 61 -21.50 23.18 0.22
C LYS A 61 -20.82 22.62 1.48
N ASN A 62 -19.67 23.24 1.82
CA ASN A 62 -19.19 23.50 3.18
C ASN A 62 -19.53 22.43 4.25
N GLY A 63 -18.78 21.33 4.27
CA GLY A 63 -18.58 20.58 5.49
C GLY A 63 -17.23 21.01 6.05
N GLU A 64 -17.22 21.79 7.13
CA GLU A 64 -16.08 21.91 8.01
C GLU A 64 -15.69 20.49 8.41
N LEU A 65 -14.64 19.97 7.75
CA LEU A 65 -13.86 18.89 8.33
C LEU A 65 -13.38 19.47 9.64
N ALA A 66 -13.81 18.88 10.75
CA ALA A 66 -13.34 19.23 12.06
C ALA A 66 -11.83 19.44 11.97
N GLU A 67 -11.37 20.63 12.33
CA GLU A 67 -9.96 20.93 12.43
C GLU A 67 -9.37 19.87 13.36
N LEU A 68 -8.66 18.91 12.76
CA LEU A 68 -7.73 18.10 13.52
C LEU A 68 -6.66 19.11 13.94
N GLU A 69 -6.87 19.71 15.14
CA GLU A 69 -5.85 20.50 15.79
C GLU A 69 -4.56 19.70 15.75
N GLU A 70 -3.42 20.35 15.53
CA GLU A 70 -2.09 19.78 15.65
C GLU A 70 -1.95 19.08 17.01
N GLN A 71 -2.40 17.85 17.08
CA GLN A 71 -2.18 17.02 18.26
C GLN A 71 -0.76 16.48 18.18
N GLN A 72 0.14 17.16 18.88
CA GLN A 72 1.55 16.79 19.01
C GLN A 72 1.80 15.42 19.67
N ASN A 73 0.76 14.59 19.88
CA ASN A 73 0.87 13.22 20.38
C ASN A 73 -0.35 12.41 19.94
N VAL A 74 -0.39 12.01 18.70
CA VAL A 74 -1.39 11.02 18.23
C VAL A 74 -1.07 9.68 18.88
N LYS A 75 -1.87 9.27 19.86
CA LYS A 75 -1.72 7.97 20.51
C LYS A 75 -2.28 6.89 19.59
N MET A 76 -1.44 5.90 19.25
CA MET A 76 -1.91 4.74 18.49
C MET A 76 -3.05 4.03 19.24
N PRO A 77 -4.13 3.62 18.52
CA PRO A 77 -5.21 2.83 19.09
C PRO A 77 -4.67 1.53 19.71
N GLN A 78 -5.25 1.13 20.82
CA GLN A 78 -4.89 -0.16 21.44
C GLN A 78 -5.62 -1.28 20.70
N VAL A 79 -4.87 -2.29 20.25
CA VAL A 79 -5.39 -3.46 19.56
C VAL A 79 -4.80 -4.73 20.13
N ASP A 80 -5.52 -5.84 19.97
CA ASP A 80 -4.97 -7.16 20.28
C ASP A 80 -3.89 -7.51 19.23
N MET A 81 -2.63 -7.53 19.64
CA MET A 81 -1.47 -7.79 18.80
C MET A 81 -1.19 -9.29 18.63
N SER A 82 -2.09 -10.19 19.05
CA SER A 82 -1.94 -11.61 18.76
C SER A 82 -1.93 -11.86 17.25
N PHE A 83 -1.07 -12.76 16.78
CA PHE A 83 -0.95 -13.09 15.37
C PHE A 83 -2.29 -13.50 14.74
N ASP A 84 -3.07 -14.33 15.47
CA ASP A 84 -4.38 -14.78 14.98
C ASP A 84 -5.37 -13.60 14.79
N ASN A 85 -5.34 -12.60 15.68
CA ASN A 85 -6.16 -11.39 15.53
C ASN A 85 -5.68 -10.52 14.36
N LEU A 86 -4.38 -10.32 14.23
CA LEU A 86 -3.81 -9.52 13.15
C LEU A 86 -4.15 -10.12 11.78
N VAL A 87 -3.89 -11.41 11.59
CA VAL A 87 -4.22 -12.11 10.32
C VAL A 87 -5.71 -12.07 10.01
N LYS A 88 -6.57 -12.21 11.03
CA LYS A 88 -8.01 -12.22 10.82
C LYS A 88 -8.58 -10.86 10.46
N ASN A 89 -8.12 -9.79 11.11
CA ASN A 89 -8.79 -8.49 11.09
C ASN A 89 -8.03 -7.41 10.32
N TYR A 90 -6.72 -7.53 10.16
CA TYR A 90 -5.87 -6.48 9.57
C TYR A 90 -5.16 -6.89 8.29
N TYR A 91 -4.88 -8.17 8.09
CA TYR A 91 -4.10 -8.63 6.95
C TYR A 91 -4.88 -9.65 6.10
N GLN A 92 -4.60 -9.60 4.80
CA GLN A 92 -5.04 -10.60 3.83
C GLN A 92 -3.84 -11.02 3.00
N GLY A 93 -3.37 -12.25 3.18
CA GLY A 93 -2.28 -12.81 2.41
C GLY A 93 -2.74 -13.37 1.07
N ASP A 94 -1.98 -13.10 0.00
CA ASP A 94 -2.09 -13.86 -1.24
C ASP A 94 -1.61 -15.30 -1.02
N LYS A 95 -2.25 -16.26 -1.68
CA LYS A 95 -1.92 -17.69 -1.56
C LYS A 95 -0.49 -18.04 -2.02
N THR A 96 0.15 -17.14 -2.78
CA THR A 96 1.50 -17.33 -3.30
C THR A 96 2.59 -16.91 -2.33
N THR A 97 2.24 -16.35 -1.16
CA THR A 97 3.22 -15.90 -0.16
C THR A 97 2.84 -16.32 1.25
N TYR A 98 3.65 -15.96 2.23
CA TYR A 98 3.42 -16.20 3.65
C TYR A 98 4.09 -15.13 4.52
N ILE A 99 3.57 -14.97 5.73
CA ILE A 99 4.15 -14.10 6.76
C ILE A 99 4.11 -14.81 8.11
N GLY A 100 5.12 -14.55 8.96
CA GLY A 100 5.26 -15.20 10.25
C GLY A 100 4.82 -14.32 11.43
N ALA A 101 4.67 -14.94 12.60
CA ALA A 101 4.35 -14.23 13.83
C ALA A 101 5.52 -13.37 14.34
N ASP A 102 6.73 -13.62 13.89
CA ASP A 102 7.94 -12.84 14.15
C ASP A 102 7.96 -11.51 13.39
N GLU A 103 7.18 -11.40 12.32
CA GLU A 103 7.02 -10.16 11.54
C GLU A 103 5.72 -9.43 11.90
N LEU A 104 4.63 -10.16 12.18
CA LEU A 104 3.38 -9.59 12.67
C LEU A 104 3.34 -9.63 14.19
N CYS A 105 4.13 -8.79 14.83
CA CYS A 105 4.19 -8.63 16.28
C CYS A 105 4.28 -7.15 16.68
N GLU A 106 4.00 -6.85 17.94
CA GLU A 106 3.98 -5.50 18.48
C GLU A 106 5.32 -4.78 18.28
N GLU A 107 6.43 -5.48 18.48
CA GLU A 107 7.77 -4.91 18.34
C GLU A 107 8.05 -4.42 16.90
N VAL A 108 7.69 -5.20 15.89
CA VAL A 108 7.88 -4.81 14.49
C VAL A 108 6.88 -3.72 14.10
N LEU A 109 5.61 -3.89 14.42
CA LEU A 109 4.52 -3.06 13.87
C LEU A 109 4.32 -1.74 14.62
N LEU A 110 4.57 -1.71 15.94
CA LEU A 110 4.36 -0.53 16.80
C LEU A 110 5.64 -0.05 17.48
N GLY A 111 6.72 -0.84 17.47
CA GLY A 111 8.01 -0.47 18.08
C GLY A 111 8.81 0.57 17.28
N ARG A 112 8.32 1.00 16.11
CA ARG A 112 8.97 1.96 15.22
C ARG A 112 8.17 3.26 15.13
N ASP A 113 8.86 4.39 15.21
CA ASP A 113 8.25 5.69 14.95
C ASP A 113 8.11 5.91 13.43
N MET A 114 6.87 5.91 12.94
CA MET A 114 6.54 6.14 11.55
C MET A 114 6.14 7.59 11.25
N SER A 115 6.21 8.49 12.23
CA SER A 115 6.04 9.92 12.00
C SER A 115 7.13 10.48 11.06
N ILE A 116 6.83 11.60 10.42
CA ILE A 116 7.80 12.34 9.60
C ILE A 116 7.82 13.81 10.00
N GLU A 117 9.00 14.36 10.08
CA GLU A 117 9.19 15.80 10.23
C GLU A 117 9.36 16.46 8.86
N LYS A 118 8.81 17.66 8.69
CA LYS A 118 8.98 18.47 7.49
C LYS A 118 10.42 18.91 7.38
N SER A 119 11.07 18.58 6.27
CA SER A 119 12.50 18.89 6.06
C SER A 119 12.77 20.37 5.85
N GLY A 120 11.81 21.09 5.25
CA GLY A 120 11.96 22.49 4.84
C GLY A 120 12.93 22.75 3.67
N ASN A 121 13.65 21.73 3.20
CA ASN A 121 14.72 21.85 2.23
C ASN A 121 14.58 20.88 1.03
N GLY A 122 13.37 20.62 0.59
CA GLY A 122 13.09 19.72 -0.53
C GLY A 122 11.83 18.91 -0.27
N PRO A 123 11.48 17.97 -1.16
CA PRO A 123 10.30 17.14 -1.00
C PRO A 123 10.44 16.19 0.20
N ASP A 124 9.37 16.10 1.00
CA ASP A 124 9.25 15.17 2.12
C ASP A 124 8.63 13.85 1.68
N ILE A 125 7.72 13.94 0.69
CA ILE A 125 6.89 12.83 0.19
C ILE A 125 7.03 12.77 -1.33
N LEU A 126 7.25 11.58 -1.85
CA LEU A 126 7.15 11.26 -3.28
C LEU A 126 5.86 10.48 -3.52
N ILE A 127 5.04 10.95 -4.46
CA ILE A 127 3.92 10.21 -5.03
C ILE A 127 4.29 9.85 -6.46
N TYR A 128 4.08 8.62 -6.87
CA TYR A 128 4.25 8.15 -8.24
C TYR A 128 3.24 7.05 -8.57
N HIS A 129 3.24 6.59 -9.81
CA HIS A 129 2.31 5.57 -10.31
C HIS A 129 3.08 4.58 -11.19
N THR A 130 3.29 3.36 -10.70
CA THR A 130 3.83 2.30 -11.56
C THR A 130 2.84 2.00 -12.71
N HIS A 131 1.53 2.07 -12.43
CA HIS A 131 0.45 1.95 -13.40
C HIS A 131 -0.35 3.26 -13.53
N SER A 132 0.18 4.20 -14.32
CA SER A 132 -0.38 5.55 -14.47
C SER A 132 -1.68 5.61 -15.28
N GLN A 133 -1.98 4.56 -16.09
CA GLN A 133 -3.12 4.53 -16.98
C GLN A 133 -4.40 3.95 -16.33
N GLU A 134 -4.38 3.70 -15.03
CA GLU A 134 -5.54 3.16 -14.32
C GLU A 134 -6.60 4.22 -14.12
N GLY A 135 -7.74 4.05 -14.80
CA GLY A 135 -8.93 4.89 -14.68
C GLY A 135 -10.01 4.25 -13.81
N TYR A 136 -11.04 5.00 -13.50
CA TYR A 136 -12.19 4.59 -12.69
C TYR A 136 -13.41 4.28 -13.54
N SER A 137 -14.42 3.66 -12.95
CA SER A 137 -15.65 3.30 -13.67
C SER A 137 -16.47 4.51 -14.14
N ASP A 138 -16.25 5.66 -13.56
CA ASP A 138 -16.88 6.94 -13.83
C ASP A 138 -15.97 7.93 -14.55
N SER A 139 -14.74 7.53 -14.89
CA SER A 139 -13.84 8.34 -15.72
C SER A 139 -14.49 8.66 -17.06
N LEU A 140 -14.48 9.94 -17.44
CA LEU A 140 -15.12 10.43 -18.66
C LEU A 140 -14.29 10.11 -19.90
N ASP A 141 -12.96 10.04 -19.75
CA ASP A 141 -12.01 9.74 -20.81
C ASP A 141 -10.72 9.12 -20.24
N THR A 142 -9.67 9.05 -21.03
CA THR A 142 -8.36 8.52 -20.62
C THR A 142 -7.34 9.64 -20.32
N SER A 143 -7.80 10.86 -20.07
CA SER A 143 -6.92 11.95 -19.68
C SER A 143 -6.30 11.67 -18.32
N GLU A 144 -5.13 12.24 -18.07
CA GLU A 144 -4.38 12.06 -16.82
C GLU A 144 -5.22 12.42 -15.58
N THR A 145 -6.05 13.45 -15.67
CA THR A 145 -6.93 13.89 -14.59
C THR A 145 -8.05 12.91 -14.26
N GLU A 146 -8.38 12.02 -15.17
CA GLU A 146 -9.42 10.99 -15.03
C GLU A 146 -8.84 9.63 -14.58
N THR A 147 -7.53 9.57 -14.36
CA THR A 147 -6.82 8.37 -13.90
C THR A 147 -6.38 8.50 -12.45
N VAL A 148 -5.68 7.50 -11.97
CA VAL A 148 -5.03 7.49 -10.64
C VAL A 148 -4.11 8.70 -10.45
N ALA A 149 -3.54 9.26 -11.52
CA ALA A 149 -2.71 10.46 -11.45
C ALA A 149 -3.53 11.70 -11.00
N GLY A 150 -4.79 11.82 -11.41
CA GLY A 150 -5.68 12.87 -10.90
C GLY A 150 -5.98 12.74 -9.40
N VAL A 151 -6.09 11.52 -8.89
CA VAL A 151 -6.17 11.26 -7.43
C VAL A 151 -4.87 11.66 -6.74
N GLY A 152 -3.73 11.39 -7.37
CA GLY A 152 -2.40 11.82 -6.91
C GLY A 152 -2.29 13.35 -6.82
N ASP A 153 -2.79 14.09 -7.82
CA ASP A 153 -2.85 15.57 -7.78
C ASP A 153 -3.67 16.07 -6.59
N ARG A 154 -4.79 15.42 -6.33
CA ARG A 154 -5.62 15.79 -5.18
C ARG A 154 -4.92 15.50 -3.85
N LEU A 155 -4.24 14.37 -3.74
CA LEU A 155 -3.47 14.00 -2.56
C LEU A 155 -2.31 14.96 -2.33
N GLU A 156 -1.55 15.31 -3.38
CA GLU A 156 -0.50 16.33 -3.34
C GLU A 156 -1.03 17.65 -2.80
N SER A 157 -2.12 18.20 -3.39
CA SER A 157 -2.72 19.46 -2.94
C SER A 157 -3.11 19.42 -1.47
N LEU A 158 -3.74 18.34 -1.01
CA LEU A 158 -4.14 18.21 0.40
C LEU A 158 -2.93 18.16 1.35
N LEU A 159 -1.92 17.38 1.02
CA LEU A 159 -0.72 17.25 1.84
C LEU A 159 0.07 18.55 1.89
N SER A 160 0.12 19.29 0.77
CA SER A 160 0.86 20.55 0.68
C SER A 160 0.09 21.72 1.27
N GLU A 161 -1.14 21.94 0.85
CA GLU A 161 -1.91 23.14 1.23
C GLU A 161 -2.44 23.06 2.65
N LYS A 162 -2.97 21.90 3.06
CA LYS A 162 -3.57 21.74 4.38
C LYS A 162 -2.54 21.36 5.45
N TYR A 163 -1.63 20.44 5.10
CA TYR A 163 -0.69 19.89 6.07
C TYR A 163 0.73 20.45 5.94
N GLY A 164 1.03 21.20 4.88
CA GLY A 164 2.30 21.92 4.69
C GLY A 164 3.51 21.01 4.45
N TYR A 165 3.32 19.81 3.92
CA TYR A 165 4.41 18.97 3.44
C TYR A 165 4.86 19.41 2.04
N ASN A 166 6.15 19.27 1.77
CA ASN A 166 6.65 19.40 0.40
C ASN A 166 6.45 18.05 -0.30
N VAL A 167 5.56 18.01 -1.27
CA VAL A 167 5.24 16.80 -2.03
C VAL A 167 5.80 16.92 -3.44
N LEU A 168 6.47 15.88 -3.91
CA LEU A 168 6.84 15.68 -5.30
C LEU A 168 5.90 14.64 -5.91
N HIS A 169 4.98 15.07 -6.76
CA HIS A 169 4.15 14.16 -7.53
C HIS A 169 4.80 13.91 -8.90
N HIS A 170 5.35 12.72 -9.06
CA HIS A 170 6.02 12.29 -10.28
C HIS A 170 5.04 11.52 -11.18
N LYS A 171 4.83 12.03 -12.39
CA LYS A 171 3.85 11.51 -13.36
C LYS A 171 4.52 10.74 -14.52
N GLY A 172 5.48 9.88 -14.21
CA GLY A 172 6.08 8.97 -15.17
C GLY A 172 5.05 7.97 -15.72
N GLN A 173 5.20 7.59 -16.98
CA GLN A 173 4.29 6.67 -17.68
C GLN A 173 5.03 5.37 -17.97
N TYR A 174 4.97 4.42 -17.04
CA TYR A 174 5.77 3.21 -17.08
C TYR A 174 5.05 2.01 -17.69
N ASP A 175 3.72 2.09 -17.82
CA ASP A 175 2.82 1.01 -18.24
C ASP A 175 2.17 1.21 -19.63
N VAL A 176 2.43 2.34 -20.30
CA VAL A 176 1.75 2.71 -21.55
C VAL A 176 1.99 1.71 -22.70
N ASN A 177 3.21 1.22 -22.83
CA ASN A 177 3.59 0.29 -23.91
C ASN A 177 3.97 -1.10 -23.41
N ASP A 178 4.17 -1.25 -22.11
CA ASP A 178 4.69 -2.48 -21.51
C ASP A 178 4.25 -2.57 -20.04
N ARG A 179 2.96 -2.87 -19.85
CA ARG A 179 2.35 -2.97 -18.52
C ARG A 179 3.02 -4.04 -17.65
N ASP A 180 3.43 -5.13 -18.25
CA ASP A 180 3.99 -6.28 -17.53
C ASP A 180 5.37 -5.99 -16.93
N HIS A 181 6.09 -4.97 -17.42
CA HIS A 181 7.39 -4.55 -16.89
C HIS A 181 7.35 -3.17 -16.20
N ALA A 182 6.18 -2.67 -15.85
CA ALA A 182 6.02 -1.32 -15.31
C ALA A 182 6.87 -1.07 -14.04
N TYR A 183 6.98 -2.06 -13.14
CA TYR A 183 7.85 -1.96 -11.95
C TYR A 183 9.34 -1.88 -12.33
N SER A 184 9.77 -2.66 -13.30
CA SER A 184 11.16 -2.60 -13.81
C SER A 184 11.43 -1.30 -14.54
N ASN A 185 10.45 -0.81 -15.30
CA ASN A 185 10.57 0.44 -16.04
C ASN A 185 10.62 1.67 -15.12
N SER A 186 9.86 1.66 -14.03
CA SER A 186 9.82 2.76 -13.06
C SER A 186 11.06 2.81 -12.16
N LEU A 187 11.63 1.65 -11.82
CA LEU A 187 12.67 1.52 -10.80
C LEU A 187 13.88 2.45 -11.01
N PRO A 188 14.48 2.58 -12.21
CA PRO A 188 15.66 3.43 -12.40
C PRO A 188 15.37 4.91 -12.14
N GLU A 189 14.23 5.40 -12.65
CA GLU A 189 13.86 6.81 -12.52
C GLU A 189 13.45 7.16 -11.09
N ILE A 190 12.67 6.31 -10.44
CA ILE A 190 12.27 6.53 -9.03
C ILE A 190 13.50 6.48 -8.12
N THR A 191 14.44 5.55 -8.36
CA THR A 191 15.72 5.52 -7.64
C THR A 191 16.49 6.83 -7.81
N GLU A 192 16.63 7.33 -9.03
CA GLU A 192 17.34 8.61 -9.31
C GLU A 192 16.66 9.80 -8.63
N ILE A 193 15.31 9.83 -8.62
CA ILE A 193 14.55 10.88 -7.92
C ILE A 193 14.85 10.87 -6.42
N ILE A 194 14.84 9.70 -5.78
CA ILE A 194 15.12 9.56 -4.35
C ILE A 194 16.56 9.94 -4.03
N GLU A 195 17.53 9.49 -4.83
CA GLU A 195 18.95 9.84 -4.67
C GLU A 195 19.22 11.35 -4.79
N LYS A 196 18.53 12.03 -5.71
CA LYS A 196 18.62 13.48 -5.88
C LYS A 196 17.91 14.28 -4.79
N ASN A 197 16.97 13.66 -4.08
CA ASN A 197 16.15 14.29 -3.07
C ASN A 197 16.20 13.52 -1.74
N PRO A 198 17.34 13.59 -1.01
CA PRO A 198 17.51 12.81 0.25
C PRO A 198 16.59 13.26 1.40
N SER A 199 15.84 14.35 1.19
CA SER A 199 14.78 14.81 2.09
C SER A 199 13.51 13.96 2.03
N ILE A 200 13.30 13.15 0.98
CA ILE A 200 12.17 12.24 0.84
C ILE A 200 12.22 11.21 1.97
N LYS A 201 11.13 11.14 2.74
CA LYS A 201 10.93 10.21 3.85
C LYS A 201 9.84 9.21 3.61
N VAL A 202 8.90 9.53 2.70
CA VAL A 202 7.76 8.68 2.33
C VAL A 202 7.71 8.55 0.82
N VAL A 203 7.47 7.33 0.35
CA VAL A 203 7.27 7.02 -1.07
C VAL A 203 5.93 6.30 -1.21
N ILE A 204 5.03 6.86 -2.01
CA ILE A 204 3.69 6.32 -2.26
C ILE A 204 3.59 5.94 -3.74
N ASP A 205 3.41 4.65 -4.00
CA ASP A 205 2.98 4.13 -5.29
C ASP A 205 1.46 4.05 -5.27
N LEU A 206 0.79 4.99 -5.94
CA LEU A 206 -0.67 5.12 -5.89
C LEU A 206 -1.30 4.46 -7.09
N HIS A 207 -2.18 3.51 -6.83
CA HIS A 207 -2.85 2.63 -7.78
C HIS A 207 -4.37 2.68 -7.64
N ARG A 208 -5.04 2.03 -8.58
CA ARG A 208 -6.44 1.66 -8.53
C ARG A 208 -6.58 0.13 -8.59
N ASP A 209 -7.29 -0.44 -7.62
CA ASP A 209 -7.47 -1.90 -7.53
C ASP A 209 -8.23 -2.49 -8.74
N GLY A 210 -7.66 -3.50 -9.35
CA GLY A 210 -8.23 -4.19 -10.48
C GLY A 210 -9.33 -5.18 -10.09
N VAL A 211 -10.56 -4.72 -9.95
CA VAL A 211 -11.74 -5.55 -9.61
C VAL A 211 -12.63 -5.83 -10.81
N ALA A 212 -13.55 -6.78 -10.69
CA ALA A 212 -14.53 -7.06 -11.73
C ALA A 212 -15.44 -5.82 -11.97
N GLU A 213 -15.88 -5.61 -13.21
CA GLU A 213 -16.70 -4.46 -13.62
C GLU A 213 -17.96 -4.26 -12.78
N THR A 214 -18.52 -5.34 -12.24
CA THR A 214 -19.71 -5.31 -11.37
C THR A 214 -19.40 -5.05 -9.90
N THR A 215 -18.11 -5.05 -9.51
CA THR A 215 -17.70 -4.83 -8.11
C THR A 215 -17.54 -3.35 -7.85
N ARG A 216 -18.07 -2.89 -6.73
CA ARG A 216 -17.88 -1.54 -6.22
C ARG A 216 -17.33 -1.63 -4.81
N LEU A 217 -16.09 -1.17 -4.62
CA LEU A 217 -15.42 -1.12 -3.33
C LEU A 217 -15.70 0.24 -2.71
N ALA A 218 -16.83 0.35 -2.03
CA ALA A 218 -17.30 1.61 -1.47
C ALA A 218 -17.66 1.46 0.00
N ALA A 219 -17.46 2.53 0.76
CA ALA A 219 -17.90 2.70 2.14
C ALA A 219 -18.73 3.98 2.26
N THR A 220 -19.48 4.10 3.34
CA THR A 220 -20.16 5.36 3.69
C THR A 220 -19.50 5.92 4.93
N ILE A 221 -18.82 7.05 4.78
CA ILE A 221 -18.13 7.75 5.87
C ILE A 221 -18.82 9.09 6.08
N ASP A 222 -19.29 9.34 7.29
CA ASP A 222 -20.06 10.56 7.64
C ASP A 222 -21.23 10.84 6.71
N GLY A 223 -21.91 9.77 6.26
CA GLY A 223 -23.04 9.84 5.37
C GLY A 223 -22.71 10.06 3.89
N LYS A 224 -21.42 10.07 3.53
CA LYS A 224 -20.94 10.25 2.15
C LYS A 224 -20.38 8.94 1.59
N PRO A 225 -20.76 8.55 0.37
CA PRO A 225 -20.13 7.41 -0.30
C PRO A 225 -18.68 7.77 -0.67
N MET A 226 -17.77 6.83 -0.43
CA MET A 226 -16.35 6.96 -0.73
C MET A 226 -15.82 5.63 -1.27
N ALA A 227 -14.85 5.69 -2.19
CA ALA A 227 -14.08 4.51 -2.54
C ALA A 227 -13.33 4.00 -1.30
N GLN A 228 -13.30 2.68 -1.13
CA GLN A 228 -12.45 2.07 -0.10
C GLN A 228 -11.01 2.03 -0.61
N ILE A 229 -10.08 2.23 0.32
CA ILE A 229 -8.64 2.08 0.04
C ILE A 229 -8.11 0.77 0.59
N MET A 230 -6.96 0.34 0.07
CA MET A 230 -6.21 -0.81 0.58
C MET A 230 -4.73 -0.49 0.60
N PHE A 231 -4.09 -0.71 1.74
CA PHE A 231 -2.64 -0.71 1.86
C PHE A 231 -2.10 -2.07 1.43
N PHE A 232 -0.91 -2.07 0.85
CA PHE A 232 -0.31 -3.26 0.27
C PHE A 232 1.16 -3.36 0.67
N ASN A 233 1.64 -4.59 0.95
CA ASN A 233 3.04 -4.87 1.22
C ASN A 233 3.55 -6.05 0.38
N GLY A 234 4.73 -5.83 -0.22
CA GLY A 234 5.51 -6.86 -0.88
C GLY A 234 6.47 -7.54 0.09
N LEU A 235 6.38 -8.87 0.22
CA LEU A 235 7.10 -9.64 1.24
C LEU A 235 8.44 -10.23 0.77
N CYS A 236 8.80 -10.08 -0.51
CA CYS A 236 10.04 -10.60 -1.10
C CYS A 236 10.24 -12.11 -0.89
N ARG A 237 9.15 -12.88 -0.87
CA ARG A 237 9.16 -14.34 -0.69
C ARG A 237 7.93 -15.00 -1.28
N THR A 238 8.09 -16.23 -1.72
CA THR A 238 6.97 -17.05 -2.20
C THR A 238 6.77 -18.28 -1.32
N ALA A 239 5.53 -18.77 -1.25
CA ALA A 239 5.20 -19.98 -0.50
C ALA A 239 5.93 -21.22 -1.07
N ALA A 240 6.16 -21.26 -2.39
CA ALA A 240 6.80 -22.37 -3.07
C ALA A 240 8.34 -22.41 -2.89
N ARG A 241 9.00 -21.24 -2.81
CA ARG A 241 10.47 -21.16 -2.88
C ARG A 241 11.10 -20.44 -1.69
N GLY A 242 10.31 -19.87 -0.79
CA GLY A 242 10.81 -19.05 0.32
C GLY A 242 11.30 -17.67 -0.13
N PRO A 243 12.30 -17.08 0.56
CA PRO A 243 12.82 -15.75 0.25
C PRO A 243 13.36 -15.62 -1.17
N ILE A 244 13.08 -14.49 -1.82
CA ILE A 244 13.58 -14.16 -3.16
C ILE A 244 14.88 -13.38 -2.99
N ASN A 245 16.01 -14.06 -2.98
CA ASN A 245 17.32 -13.46 -2.69
C ASN A 245 17.77 -12.42 -3.73
N SER A 246 17.22 -12.45 -4.94
CA SER A 246 17.46 -11.45 -6.00
C SER A 246 16.65 -10.16 -5.83
N LEU A 247 15.65 -10.16 -4.92
CA LEU A 247 14.82 -9.01 -4.61
C LEU A 247 14.86 -8.67 -3.11
N PRO A 248 16.04 -8.30 -2.55
CA PRO A 248 16.14 -7.98 -1.14
C PRO A 248 15.36 -6.71 -0.81
N ASN A 249 14.78 -6.68 0.38
CA ASN A 249 14.19 -5.48 0.97
C ASN A 249 14.60 -5.38 2.44
N GLU A 250 15.57 -4.52 2.71
CA GLU A 250 16.04 -4.28 4.08
C GLU A 250 15.02 -3.49 4.93
N TYR A 251 14.08 -2.81 4.28
CA TYR A 251 13.03 -2.00 4.91
C TYR A 251 11.71 -2.77 5.11
N LEU A 252 11.68 -4.08 4.91
CA LEU A 252 10.42 -4.84 5.00
C LEU A 252 9.69 -4.60 6.32
N GLY A 253 10.41 -4.65 7.45
CA GLY A 253 9.80 -4.39 8.77
C GLY A 253 9.29 -2.95 8.92
N ASP A 254 9.97 -1.97 8.33
CA ASP A 254 9.53 -0.57 8.32
C ASP A 254 8.29 -0.37 7.44
N ASN A 255 8.26 -0.99 6.25
CA ASN A 255 7.09 -0.94 5.37
C ASN A 255 5.86 -1.56 6.04
N LEU A 256 6.01 -2.72 6.72
CA LEU A 256 4.94 -3.35 7.50
C LEU A 256 4.45 -2.46 8.64
N ALA A 257 5.37 -1.84 9.39
CA ALA A 257 5.02 -0.91 10.46
C ALA A 257 4.28 0.32 9.93
N PHE A 258 4.74 0.88 8.82
CA PHE A 258 4.13 2.08 8.22
C PHE A 258 2.71 1.80 7.75
N SER A 259 2.49 0.74 6.96
CA SER A 259 1.15 0.36 6.50
C SER A 259 0.21 0.02 7.66
N PHE A 260 0.70 -0.69 8.70
CA PHE A 260 -0.12 -1.07 9.84
C PHE A 260 -0.53 0.13 10.70
N GLN A 261 0.39 1.06 10.98
CA GLN A 261 0.05 2.25 11.74
C GLN A 261 -0.94 3.15 10.99
N LEU A 262 -0.80 3.30 9.67
CA LEU A 262 -1.79 3.98 8.84
C LEU A 262 -3.15 3.26 8.83
N GLN A 263 -3.16 1.93 8.80
CA GLN A 263 -4.39 1.12 8.90
C GLN A 263 -5.12 1.37 10.23
N LEU A 264 -4.36 1.43 11.34
CA LEU A 264 -4.95 1.73 12.65
C LEU A 264 -5.57 3.13 12.67
N MET A 265 -4.88 4.13 12.14
CA MET A 265 -5.41 5.49 12.05
C MET A 265 -6.62 5.58 11.13
N ALA A 266 -6.59 4.90 9.98
CA ALA A 266 -7.73 4.84 9.08
C ALA A 266 -8.95 4.18 9.73
N ASN A 267 -8.75 3.11 10.49
CA ASN A 267 -9.84 2.45 11.21
C ASN A 267 -10.41 3.29 12.36
N GLU A 268 -9.57 4.06 13.03
CA GLU A 268 -9.99 4.93 14.15
C GLU A 268 -10.77 6.14 13.66
N TYR A 269 -10.25 6.86 12.65
CA TYR A 269 -10.85 8.11 12.18
C TYR A 269 -11.89 7.93 11.08
N TYR A 270 -11.76 6.86 10.28
CA TYR A 270 -12.62 6.60 9.11
C TYR A 270 -13.02 5.12 9.07
N PRO A 271 -13.82 4.62 10.05
CA PRO A 271 -14.22 3.22 10.11
C PRO A 271 -14.85 2.73 8.81
N GLY A 272 -14.29 1.66 8.24
CA GLY A 272 -14.76 1.06 6.99
C GLY A 272 -14.12 1.63 5.72
N LEU A 273 -13.31 2.69 5.79
CA LEU A 273 -12.59 3.24 4.65
C LEU A 273 -11.50 2.30 4.15
N ALA A 274 -10.66 1.80 5.05
CA ALA A 274 -9.54 0.93 4.69
C ALA A 274 -9.94 -0.55 4.78
N ARG A 275 -9.74 -1.27 3.69
CA ARG A 275 -9.77 -2.73 3.65
C ARG A 275 -8.54 -3.30 4.35
N ARG A 276 -8.52 -4.61 4.61
CA ARG A 276 -7.33 -5.26 5.21
C ARG A 276 -6.11 -5.07 4.32
N ILE A 277 -4.95 -4.87 4.94
CA ILE A 277 -3.65 -4.76 4.26
C ILE A 277 -3.41 -6.03 3.44
N TYR A 278 -3.12 -5.87 2.16
CA TYR A 278 -2.86 -6.98 1.25
C TYR A 278 -1.38 -7.33 1.21
N LEU A 279 -1.07 -8.62 1.30
CA LEU A 279 0.29 -9.13 1.32
C LEU A 279 0.56 -9.96 0.08
N LYS A 280 1.59 -9.61 -0.69
CA LYS A 280 2.06 -10.38 -1.87
C LYS A 280 3.53 -10.71 -1.84
N GLY A 281 3.94 -11.63 -2.72
CA GLY A 281 5.24 -12.29 -2.63
C GLY A 281 6.42 -11.48 -3.16
N TYR A 282 6.22 -10.50 -4.06
CA TYR A 282 7.33 -9.77 -4.68
C TYR A 282 7.61 -8.44 -3.99
N ARG A 283 8.53 -7.64 -4.53
CA ARG A 283 9.09 -6.46 -3.86
C ARG A 283 8.32 -5.17 -4.11
N TYR A 284 7.75 -5.00 -5.30
CA TYR A 284 6.94 -3.83 -5.70
C TYR A 284 7.64 -2.49 -5.43
N ASN A 285 8.94 -2.40 -5.72
CA ASN A 285 9.80 -1.25 -5.47
C ASN A 285 9.80 -0.69 -4.02
N MET A 286 9.21 -1.40 -3.06
CA MET A 286 9.09 -0.94 -1.67
C MET A 286 10.42 -0.92 -0.90
N HIS A 287 11.48 -1.46 -1.48
CA HIS A 287 12.85 -1.41 -0.92
C HIS A 287 13.52 -0.05 -1.07
N LEU A 288 12.90 0.89 -1.76
CA LEU A 288 13.48 2.20 -2.04
C LEU A 288 13.47 3.14 -0.83
N CYS A 289 12.56 2.94 0.11
CA CYS A 289 12.42 3.80 1.28
C CYS A 289 11.84 3.03 2.47
N PRO A 290 12.24 3.32 3.72
CA PRO A 290 11.63 2.71 4.91
C PRO A 290 10.12 2.89 4.99
N LYS A 291 9.62 4.07 4.63
CA LYS A 291 8.18 4.38 4.59
C LYS A 291 7.66 4.33 3.15
N SER A 292 7.91 3.20 2.46
CA SER A 292 7.28 2.92 1.17
C SER A 292 5.90 2.28 1.37
N LEU A 293 4.94 2.72 0.57
CA LEU A 293 3.57 2.27 0.63
C LEU A 293 3.00 2.18 -0.79
N LEU A 294 2.38 1.05 -1.12
CA LEU A 294 1.49 0.95 -2.26
C LEU A 294 0.06 1.09 -1.76
N VAL A 295 -0.71 1.96 -2.40
CA VAL A 295 -2.11 2.25 -2.03
C VAL A 295 -2.99 1.98 -3.23
N GLU A 296 -3.97 1.12 -3.06
CA GLU A 296 -5.05 0.88 -4.01
C GLU A 296 -6.29 1.69 -3.60
N VAL A 297 -6.88 2.38 -4.58
CA VAL A 297 -8.08 3.21 -4.37
C VAL A 297 -9.29 2.60 -5.07
#